data_6524deb41fc4d2804a67d7b6933f8562
#
_entry.id   6524deb41fc4d2804a67d7b6933f8562
#
_cell.length_a   1.000
_cell.length_b   1.000
_cell.length_c   1.000
_cell.angle_alpha   90.00
_cell.angle_beta   90.00
_cell.angle_gamma   90.00
#
_symmetry.space_group_name_H-M   'P 1'
#
loop_
_entity.id
_entity.type
_entity.pdbx_description
1 polymer ?
#
loop_
_entity_poly.entity_id
_entity_poly.type
_entity_poly.pdbx_seq_one_letter_code
_entity_poly.pdbx_strand_id
1 'polypeptide(L)'
;MKISIVGPGIMPIPPTGWGAVEILIWDSKNALEALGHKVQIINTKNGREIIDQINSFKPDFVHIQYDEFVPIVEYIQYPCAITSHFGYLERKEMFGGYINVANEFQRIKPNVFCLSEGIQKVYNVMFNIPKEKTFVTPNGVNLDRFRATDTPKYPDRSLYLAKIDYRKRQHMFQSIDSLWYAGNIADNRFNQNKNYLGEWSKETLYNNLTEYGNLVLLSDGEAHPLVCMEALAAGLGVVVCQWGAANLDTSKEFITVIPENKISDIAYVESKIIENREYSRHHRKDILEYSKQFDWINVMKDIYVPIVEKIVSESK
;
A
#
# COMPACT_ATOMS: atom_id res chain seq x y z
N MET A 1 -18.44 -8.46 -15.00
CA MET A 1 -19.17 -8.40 -13.69
C MET A 1 -19.48 -6.93 -13.33
N LYS A 2 -20.46 -6.74 -12.46
CA LYS A 2 -20.74 -5.47 -11.77
C LYS A 2 -20.13 -5.53 -10.38
N ILE A 3 -19.28 -4.58 -10.05
CA ILE A 3 -18.53 -4.57 -8.77
C ILE A 3 -18.79 -3.23 -8.06
N SER A 4 -19.19 -3.28 -6.78
CA SER A 4 -19.25 -2.10 -5.92
C SER A 4 -18.01 -2.06 -5.04
N ILE A 5 -17.27 -0.94 -5.05
CA ILE A 5 -16.14 -0.69 -4.16
C ILE A 5 -16.57 0.35 -3.13
N VAL A 6 -16.50 -0.02 -1.85
CA VAL A 6 -16.86 0.87 -0.73
C VAL A 6 -15.60 1.46 -0.14
N GLY A 7 -15.42 2.77 -0.26
CA GLY A 7 -14.31 3.53 0.29
C GLY A 7 -14.58 4.06 1.71
N PRO A 8 -13.58 4.65 2.36
CA PRO A 8 -13.65 5.07 3.76
C PRO A 8 -14.57 6.28 4.04
N GLY A 9 -15.00 7.00 3.00
CA GLY A 9 -15.82 8.22 3.17
C GLY A 9 -15.08 9.38 3.86
N ILE A 10 -13.74 9.39 3.78
CA ILE A 10 -12.89 10.38 4.46
C ILE A 10 -12.46 11.49 3.49
N MET A 11 -11.96 11.12 2.33
CA MET A 11 -11.51 12.04 1.29
C MET A 11 -12.22 11.75 -0.03
N PRO A 12 -12.25 12.71 -0.99
CA PRO A 12 -12.78 12.45 -2.32
C PRO A 12 -12.04 11.32 -3.04
N ILE A 13 -12.72 10.61 -3.95
CA ILE A 13 -12.11 9.63 -4.84
C ILE A 13 -12.37 10.07 -6.28
N PRO A 14 -11.34 10.39 -7.10
CA PRO A 14 -9.91 10.40 -6.73
C PRO A 14 -9.59 11.54 -5.75
N PRO A 15 -8.57 11.40 -4.90
CA PRO A 15 -8.18 12.46 -3.98
C PRO A 15 -7.44 13.58 -4.71
N THR A 16 -7.61 14.81 -4.24
CA THR A 16 -6.94 16.00 -4.78
C THR A 16 -5.51 16.17 -4.26
N GLY A 17 -5.12 15.42 -3.22
CA GLY A 17 -3.79 15.45 -2.59
C GLY A 17 -3.35 14.06 -2.13
N TRP A 18 -2.91 13.95 -0.88
CA TRP A 18 -2.64 12.66 -0.25
C TRP A 18 -3.95 11.88 -0.05
N GLY A 19 -3.87 10.59 0.20
CA GLY A 19 -5.03 9.69 0.31
C GLY A 19 -4.69 8.36 -0.38
N ALA A 20 -3.84 7.56 0.31
CA ALA A 20 -3.34 6.34 -0.29
C ALA A 20 -4.46 5.34 -0.63
N VAL A 21 -5.42 5.16 0.28
CA VAL A 21 -6.55 4.23 0.07
C VAL A 21 -7.44 4.71 -1.06
N GLU A 22 -7.72 6.01 -1.13
CA GLU A 22 -8.54 6.62 -2.18
C GLU A 22 -7.89 6.50 -3.57
N ILE A 23 -6.55 6.65 -3.65
CA ILE A 23 -5.80 6.38 -4.90
C ILE A 23 -5.91 4.91 -5.29
N LEU A 24 -5.71 3.97 -4.34
CA LEU A 24 -5.83 2.54 -4.60
C LEU A 24 -7.23 2.18 -5.13
N ILE A 25 -8.29 2.74 -4.54
CA ILE A 25 -9.68 2.53 -5.00
C ILE A 25 -9.85 3.06 -6.42
N TRP A 26 -9.37 4.26 -6.70
CA TRP A 26 -9.48 4.87 -8.03
C TRP A 26 -8.74 4.07 -9.10
N ASP A 27 -7.51 3.65 -8.81
CA ASP A 27 -6.69 2.91 -9.76
C ASP A 27 -7.23 1.49 -9.99
N SER A 28 -7.67 0.81 -8.93
CA SER A 28 -8.31 -0.50 -9.06
C SER A 28 -9.61 -0.44 -9.89
N LYS A 29 -10.43 0.61 -9.67
CA LYS A 29 -11.62 0.86 -10.51
C LYS A 29 -11.23 0.98 -11.98
N ASN A 30 -10.26 1.84 -12.30
CA ASN A 30 -9.86 2.08 -13.69
C ASN A 30 -9.31 0.79 -14.34
N ALA A 31 -8.53 -0.01 -13.62
CA ALA A 31 -8.03 -1.28 -14.10
C ALA A 31 -9.16 -2.29 -14.35
N LEU A 32 -10.12 -2.40 -13.43
CA LEU A 32 -11.28 -3.28 -13.59
C LEU A 32 -12.15 -2.85 -14.78
N GLU A 33 -12.36 -1.55 -15.00
CA GLU A 33 -13.11 -1.04 -16.16
C GLU A 33 -12.37 -1.30 -17.47
N ALA A 34 -11.05 -1.18 -17.49
CA ALA A 34 -10.22 -1.54 -18.64
C ALA A 34 -10.32 -3.04 -18.98
N LEU A 35 -10.58 -3.90 -17.99
CA LEU A 35 -10.84 -5.33 -18.15
C LEU A 35 -12.32 -5.65 -18.50
N GLY A 36 -13.16 -4.63 -18.72
CA GLY A 36 -14.55 -4.79 -19.15
C GLY A 36 -15.56 -5.01 -18.02
N HIS A 37 -15.18 -4.77 -16.76
CA HIS A 37 -16.12 -4.80 -15.64
C HIS A 37 -16.84 -3.45 -15.49
N LYS A 38 -18.03 -3.45 -14.90
CA LYS A 38 -18.76 -2.22 -14.53
C LYS A 38 -18.53 -1.94 -13.05
N VAL A 39 -17.91 -0.80 -12.71
CA VAL A 39 -17.54 -0.49 -11.32
C VAL A 39 -18.30 0.72 -10.79
N GLN A 40 -18.89 0.57 -9.59
CA GLN A 40 -19.41 1.67 -8.78
C GLN A 40 -18.48 1.93 -7.60
N ILE A 41 -18.16 3.20 -7.32
CA ILE A 41 -17.54 3.62 -6.07
C ILE A 41 -18.61 4.18 -5.15
N ILE A 42 -18.66 3.70 -3.91
CA ILE A 42 -19.50 4.22 -2.82
C ILE A 42 -18.53 4.78 -1.77
N ASN A 43 -18.61 6.09 -1.51
CA ASN A 43 -17.64 6.77 -0.64
C ASN A 43 -18.36 7.68 0.36
N THR A 44 -18.96 7.07 1.35
CA THR A 44 -19.68 7.72 2.46
C THR A 44 -19.45 6.96 3.75
N LYS A 45 -19.56 7.67 4.91
CA LYS A 45 -19.51 7.03 6.25
C LYS A 45 -20.87 6.54 6.72
N ASN A 46 -21.93 6.86 6.00
CA ASN A 46 -23.28 6.47 6.38
C ASN A 46 -23.57 5.03 5.94
N GLY A 47 -23.61 4.08 6.89
CA GLY A 47 -23.84 2.66 6.62
C GLY A 47 -25.16 2.39 5.89
N ARG A 48 -26.25 3.13 6.20
CA ARG A 48 -27.54 2.98 5.51
C ARG A 48 -27.42 3.40 4.05
N GLU A 49 -26.78 4.52 3.79
CA GLU A 49 -26.54 5.01 2.43
C GLU A 49 -25.67 4.04 1.62
N ILE A 50 -24.65 3.40 2.25
CA ILE A 50 -23.85 2.35 1.62
C ILE A 50 -24.75 1.21 1.14
N ILE A 51 -25.61 0.68 2.01
CA ILE A 51 -26.50 -0.43 1.70
C ILE A 51 -27.52 -0.05 0.62
N ASP A 52 -28.12 1.14 0.70
CA ASP A 52 -29.09 1.62 -0.28
C ASP A 52 -28.45 1.76 -1.68
N GLN A 53 -27.22 2.27 -1.77
CA GLN A 53 -26.48 2.40 -3.03
C GLN A 53 -26.10 1.02 -3.60
N ILE A 54 -25.65 0.06 -2.77
CA ILE A 54 -25.36 -1.32 -3.17
C ILE A 54 -26.64 -1.96 -3.76
N ASN A 55 -27.76 -1.87 -3.05
CA ASN A 55 -29.02 -2.47 -3.48
C ASN A 55 -29.57 -1.85 -4.76
N SER A 56 -29.38 -0.55 -4.97
CA SER A 56 -29.76 0.14 -6.22
C SER A 56 -28.92 -0.32 -7.41
N PHE A 57 -27.62 -0.50 -7.21
CA PHE A 57 -26.69 -0.92 -8.28
C PHE A 57 -26.83 -2.41 -8.63
N LYS A 58 -27.18 -3.24 -7.65
CA LYS A 58 -27.28 -4.72 -7.77
C LYS A 58 -25.99 -5.32 -8.33
N PRO A 59 -24.88 -5.26 -7.57
CA PRO A 59 -23.59 -5.78 -8.01
C PRO A 59 -23.57 -7.32 -7.99
N ASP A 60 -22.62 -7.90 -8.74
CA ASP A 60 -22.26 -9.30 -8.60
C ASP A 60 -21.36 -9.52 -7.38
N PHE A 61 -20.59 -8.47 -6.99
CA PHE A 61 -19.65 -8.51 -5.88
C PHE A 61 -19.48 -7.14 -5.21
N VAL A 62 -19.26 -7.13 -3.90
CA VAL A 62 -18.98 -5.93 -3.10
C VAL A 62 -17.61 -6.05 -2.46
N HIS A 63 -16.73 -5.06 -2.69
CA HIS A 63 -15.42 -4.95 -2.04
C HIS A 63 -15.40 -3.76 -1.08
N ILE A 64 -15.23 -4.02 0.21
CA ILE A 64 -15.13 -3.00 1.25
C ILE A 64 -13.64 -2.71 1.49
N GLN A 65 -13.21 -1.46 1.27
CA GLN A 65 -11.82 -1.01 1.40
C GLN A 65 -11.56 -0.25 2.72
N TYR A 66 -12.43 -0.46 3.72
CA TYR A 66 -12.29 0.18 5.02
C TYR A 66 -12.77 -0.75 6.12
N ASP A 67 -11.87 -1.17 6.98
CA ASP A 67 -12.08 -2.22 7.97
C ASP A 67 -13.02 -1.85 9.13
N GLU A 68 -13.20 -0.57 9.44
CA GLU A 68 -14.23 -0.13 10.40
C GLU A 68 -15.65 -0.46 9.92
N PHE A 69 -15.82 -0.76 8.64
CA PHE A 69 -17.12 -1.17 8.06
C PHE A 69 -17.36 -2.68 8.12
N VAL A 70 -16.54 -3.46 8.84
CA VAL A 70 -16.79 -4.89 9.05
C VAL A 70 -18.23 -5.21 9.48
N PRO A 71 -18.87 -4.47 10.39
CA PRO A 71 -20.25 -4.76 10.80
C PRO A 71 -21.28 -4.64 9.68
N ILE A 72 -21.01 -3.86 8.62
CA ILE A 72 -21.93 -3.68 7.49
C ILE A 72 -22.07 -4.97 6.68
N VAL A 73 -21.07 -5.85 6.71
CA VAL A 73 -21.09 -7.14 6.00
C VAL A 73 -22.35 -7.94 6.32
N GLU A 74 -22.85 -7.88 7.54
CA GLU A 74 -24.07 -8.63 7.96
C GLU A 74 -25.35 -8.14 7.28
N TYR A 75 -25.34 -6.95 6.67
CA TYR A 75 -26.49 -6.35 5.98
C TYR A 75 -26.36 -6.42 4.46
N ILE A 76 -25.23 -6.90 3.93
CA ILE A 76 -24.99 -7.03 2.50
C ILE A 76 -25.53 -8.38 2.01
N GLN A 77 -26.44 -8.36 1.04
CA GLN A 77 -27.05 -9.57 0.45
C GLN A 77 -26.29 -10.09 -0.77
N TYR A 78 -25.15 -9.56 -1.07
CA TYR A 78 -24.31 -9.92 -2.22
C TYR A 78 -23.00 -10.54 -1.74
N PRO A 79 -22.35 -11.40 -2.54
CA PRO A 79 -20.98 -11.85 -2.27
C PRO A 79 -20.08 -10.66 -1.99
N CYS A 80 -19.32 -10.70 -0.90
CA CYS A 80 -18.48 -9.57 -0.52
C CYS A 80 -17.17 -10.02 0.14
N ALA A 81 -16.18 -9.14 0.10
CA ALA A 81 -14.95 -9.24 0.87
C ALA A 81 -14.54 -7.86 1.40
N ILE A 82 -13.67 -7.86 2.40
CA ILE A 82 -13.16 -6.65 3.05
C ILE A 82 -11.64 -6.64 3.06
N THR A 83 -11.04 -5.47 2.85
CA THR A 83 -9.59 -5.21 3.00
C THR A 83 -9.36 -4.25 4.14
N SER A 84 -8.37 -4.56 5.01
CA SER A 84 -7.81 -3.61 5.96
C SER A 84 -6.52 -3.00 5.42
N HIS A 85 -6.38 -1.69 5.60
CA HIS A 85 -5.16 -0.94 5.33
C HIS A 85 -4.44 -0.52 6.63
N PHE A 86 -4.80 -1.12 7.76
CA PHE A 86 -4.17 -0.83 9.05
C PHE A 86 -2.71 -1.29 9.08
N GLY A 87 -1.79 -0.35 9.28
CA GLY A 87 -0.34 -0.60 9.14
C GLY A 87 0.28 -1.46 10.25
N TYR A 88 -0.46 -1.80 11.32
CA TYR A 88 0.04 -2.59 12.44
C TYR A 88 -0.65 -3.96 12.58
N LEU A 89 -1.27 -4.49 11.53
CA LEU A 89 -1.95 -5.79 11.59
C LEU A 89 -1.04 -6.93 12.10
N GLU A 90 0.24 -6.91 11.72
CA GLU A 90 1.21 -7.91 12.15
C GLU A 90 1.85 -7.60 13.53
N ARG A 91 1.41 -6.51 14.18
CA ARG A 91 1.95 -6.04 15.47
C ARG A 91 0.85 -5.83 16.48
N LYS A 92 0.40 -6.92 17.10
CA LYS A 92 -0.72 -6.94 18.07
C LYS A 92 -0.52 -5.93 19.22
N GLU A 93 0.70 -5.76 19.67
CA GLU A 93 1.07 -4.82 20.73
C GLU A 93 0.81 -3.35 20.36
N MET A 94 0.63 -3.08 19.06
CA MET A 94 0.36 -1.75 18.51
C MET A 94 -1.11 -1.52 18.16
N PHE A 95 -2.01 -2.47 18.47
CA PHE A 95 -3.42 -2.37 18.08
C PHE A 95 -4.15 -1.19 18.71
N GLY A 96 -3.89 -0.89 20.00
CA GLY A 96 -4.63 0.20 20.66
C GLY A 96 -6.14 0.05 20.46
N GLY A 97 -6.79 1.10 19.95
CA GLY A 97 -8.24 1.10 19.65
C GLY A 97 -8.67 0.14 18.54
N TYR A 98 -7.75 -0.33 17.70
CA TYR A 98 -8.05 -1.29 16.63
C TYR A 98 -8.55 -2.65 17.13
N ILE A 99 -8.36 -2.95 18.43
CA ILE A 99 -8.85 -4.20 19.03
C ILE A 99 -10.38 -4.38 18.84
N ASN A 100 -11.15 -3.30 18.79
CA ASN A 100 -12.59 -3.37 18.55
C ASN A 100 -12.89 -3.88 17.14
N VAL A 101 -12.14 -3.40 16.13
CA VAL A 101 -12.25 -3.87 14.75
C VAL A 101 -11.82 -5.33 14.64
N ALA A 102 -10.73 -5.72 15.31
CA ALA A 102 -10.27 -7.10 15.36
C ALA A 102 -11.34 -8.05 15.96
N ASN A 103 -12.05 -7.63 17.01
CA ASN A 103 -13.13 -8.39 17.59
C ASN A 103 -14.31 -8.59 16.64
N GLU A 104 -14.64 -7.57 15.82
CA GLU A 104 -15.69 -7.69 14.80
C GLU A 104 -15.27 -8.68 13.69
N PHE A 105 -14.01 -8.66 13.24
CA PHE A 105 -13.50 -9.69 12.32
C PHE A 105 -13.63 -11.11 12.88
N GLN A 106 -13.31 -11.30 14.18
CA GLN A 106 -13.43 -12.61 14.85
C GLN A 106 -14.90 -13.06 14.95
N ARG A 107 -15.82 -12.13 15.17
CA ARG A 107 -17.24 -12.40 15.32
C ARG A 107 -17.92 -12.74 14.00
N ILE A 108 -17.69 -11.93 12.98
CA ILE A 108 -18.39 -12.01 11.67
C ILE A 108 -17.74 -13.01 10.74
N LYS A 109 -16.41 -13.14 10.78
CA LYS A 109 -15.61 -14.00 9.89
C LYS A 109 -15.94 -13.80 8.41
N PRO A 110 -15.81 -12.57 7.89
CA PRO A 110 -16.08 -12.27 6.48
C PRO A 110 -15.04 -12.91 5.56
N ASN A 111 -15.26 -12.85 4.25
CA ASN A 111 -14.16 -13.01 3.32
C ASN A 111 -13.22 -11.81 3.43
N VAL A 112 -11.91 -12.07 3.49
CA VAL A 112 -10.89 -11.04 3.67
C VAL A 112 -9.91 -11.07 2.52
N PHE A 113 -9.71 -9.93 1.90
CA PHE A 113 -8.63 -9.70 0.96
C PHE A 113 -7.42 -9.18 1.75
N CYS A 114 -6.41 -10.01 1.84
CA CYS A 114 -5.20 -9.76 2.63
C CYS A 114 -4.13 -9.16 1.73
N LEU A 115 -3.52 -8.06 2.14
CA LEU A 115 -2.51 -7.37 1.33
C LEU A 115 -1.19 -8.15 1.24
N SER A 116 -0.96 -9.15 2.11
CA SER A 116 0.21 -10.02 2.10
C SER A 116 -0.08 -11.36 2.78
N GLU A 117 0.80 -12.34 2.60
CA GLU A 117 0.75 -13.62 3.32
C GLU A 117 0.91 -13.45 4.83
N GLY A 118 1.73 -12.49 5.28
CA GLY A 118 1.88 -12.17 6.69
C GLY A 118 0.55 -11.71 7.30
N ILE A 119 -0.15 -10.80 6.62
CA ILE A 119 -1.48 -10.33 7.01
C ILE A 119 -2.51 -11.48 6.95
N GLN A 120 -2.47 -12.34 5.94
CA GLN A 120 -3.33 -13.52 5.86
C GLN A 120 -3.16 -14.43 7.09
N LYS A 121 -1.91 -14.65 7.49
CA LYS A 121 -1.59 -15.43 8.69
C LYS A 121 -2.18 -14.82 9.97
N VAL A 122 -2.15 -13.49 10.08
CA VAL A 122 -2.81 -12.78 11.20
C VAL A 122 -4.30 -13.09 11.24
N TYR A 123 -5.01 -12.95 10.10
CA TYR A 123 -6.43 -13.24 10.06
C TYR A 123 -6.75 -14.71 10.38
N ASN A 124 -5.97 -15.66 9.88
CA ASN A 124 -6.20 -17.07 10.16
C ASN A 124 -5.90 -17.45 11.61
N VAL A 125 -4.78 -16.99 12.18
CA VAL A 125 -4.28 -17.44 13.48
C VAL A 125 -4.84 -16.58 14.62
N MET A 126 -4.80 -15.25 14.47
CA MET A 126 -5.20 -14.35 15.57
C MET A 126 -6.69 -14.04 15.56
N PHE A 127 -7.30 -13.88 14.37
CA PHE A 127 -8.71 -13.55 14.24
C PHE A 127 -9.58 -14.80 13.98
N ASN A 128 -8.96 -15.98 13.90
CA ASN A 128 -9.64 -17.27 13.72
C ASN A 128 -10.60 -17.27 12.53
N ILE A 129 -10.20 -16.62 11.42
CA ILE A 129 -10.92 -16.64 10.15
C ILE A 129 -10.46 -17.87 9.36
N PRO A 130 -11.38 -18.71 8.84
CA PRO A 130 -11.03 -19.88 8.05
C PRO A 130 -10.17 -19.53 6.82
N LYS A 131 -9.23 -20.42 6.47
CA LYS A 131 -8.29 -20.18 5.34
C LYS A 131 -9.02 -19.99 4.00
N GLU A 132 -10.12 -20.69 3.79
CA GLU A 132 -10.96 -20.59 2.60
C GLU A 132 -11.66 -19.22 2.46
N LYS A 133 -11.65 -18.40 3.50
CA LYS A 133 -12.18 -17.03 3.52
C LYS A 133 -11.11 -15.95 3.46
N THR A 134 -9.84 -16.31 3.35
CA THR A 134 -8.73 -15.34 3.32
C THR A 134 -7.93 -15.49 2.04
N PHE A 135 -7.79 -14.41 1.29
CA PHE A 135 -7.18 -14.40 -0.04
C PHE A 135 -6.11 -13.33 -0.12
N VAL A 136 -4.92 -13.67 -0.60
CA VAL A 136 -3.86 -12.67 -0.79
C VAL A 136 -4.16 -11.87 -2.07
N THR A 137 -4.43 -10.58 -1.89
CA THR A 137 -4.70 -9.62 -2.96
C THR A 137 -3.85 -8.37 -2.74
N PRO A 138 -2.63 -8.33 -3.29
CA PRO A 138 -1.74 -7.19 -3.08
C PRO A 138 -2.28 -5.92 -3.74
N ASN A 139 -1.83 -4.76 -3.26
CA ASN A 139 -2.02 -3.51 -3.98
C ASN A 139 -1.22 -3.50 -5.27
N GLY A 140 -1.70 -2.76 -6.27
CA GLY A 140 -0.97 -2.49 -7.49
C GLY A 140 -0.44 -1.04 -7.55
N VAL A 141 0.20 -0.71 -8.65
CA VAL A 141 0.63 0.63 -9.03
C VAL A 141 0.32 0.88 -10.50
N ASN A 142 -0.02 2.11 -10.87
CA ASN A 142 -0.19 2.48 -12.27
C ASN A 142 1.17 2.88 -12.85
N LEU A 143 1.79 1.96 -13.58
CA LEU A 143 3.14 2.14 -14.14
C LEU A 143 3.23 3.31 -15.12
N ASP A 144 2.17 3.57 -15.90
CA ASP A 144 2.15 4.60 -16.94
C ASP A 144 2.30 6.03 -16.39
N ARG A 145 2.10 6.21 -15.08
CA ARG A 145 2.25 7.53 -14.43
C ARG A 145 3.69 7.89 -14.16
N PHE A 146 4.59 6.90 -14.08
CA PHE A 146 5.95 7.13 -13.62
C PHE A 146 6.89 7.33 -14.78
N ARG A 147 7.56 8.47 -14.77
CA ARG A 147 8.69 8.69 -15.65
C ARG A 147 9.87 7.83 -15.18
N ALA A 148 10.63 7.28 -16.12
CA ALA A 148 11.89 6.62 -15.84
C ALA A 148 13.03 7.30 -16.64
N THR A 149 14.22 7.39 -16.03
CA THR A 149 15.43 7.92 -16.66
C THR A 149 16.65 7.09 -16.30
N ASP A 150 17.55 6.91 -17.27
CA ASP A 150 18.87 6.28 -17.04
C ASP A 150 19.91 7.30 -16.51
N THR A 151 19.59 8.60 -16.55
CA THR A 151 20.48 9.70 -16.14
C THR A 151 19.79 10.58 -15.08
N PRO A 152 19.67 10.10 -13.83
CA PRO A 152 19.01 10.86 -12.77
C PRO A 152 19.79 12.12 -12.42
N LYS A 153 19.09 13.17 -12.05
CA LYS A 153 19.70 14.46 -11.65
C LYS A 153 20.42 14.38 -10.31
N TYR A 154 19.98 13.51 -9.43
CA TYR A 154 20.50 13.37 -8.06
C TYR A 154 20.87 11.90 -7.77
N PRO A 155 21.82 11.31 -8.53
CA PRO A 155 22.14 9.88 -8.42
C PRO A 155 22.70 9.51 -7.03
N ASP A 156 23.34 10.46 -6.34
CA ASP A 156 23.98 10.26 -5.04
C ASP A 156 23.05 10.62 -3.85
N ARG A 157 21.76 10.90 -4.13
CA ARG A 157 20.76 11.19 -3.09
C ARG A 157 19.76 10.08 -3.01
N SER A 158 19.44 9.67 -1.78
CA SER A 158 18.35 8.77 -1.45
C SER A 158 17.13 9.57 -1.02
N LEU A 159 15.92 9.09 -1.32
CA LEU A 159 14.69 9.79 -0.99
C LEU A 159 13.88 9.02 0.05
N TYR A 160 13.47 9.68 1.13
CA TYR A 160 12.47 9.20 2.06
C TYR A 160 11.14 9.93 1.80
N LEU A 161 10.27 9.34 1.00
CA LEU A 161 9.02 9.93 0.58
C LEU A 161 7.84 9.30 1.34
N ALA A 162 7.35 10.01 2.35
CA ALA A 162 6.20 9.62 3.15
C ALA A 162 5.74 10.80 4.01
N LYS A 163 4.50 10.76 4.53
CA LYS A 163 4.12 11.62 5.64
C LYS A 163 5.18 11.50 6.74
N ILE A 164 5.66 12.61 7.25
CA ILE A 164 6.67 12.64 8.31
C ILE A 164 5.92 12.51 9.63
N ASP A 165 5.85 11.30 10.14
CA ASP A 165 5.15 10.98 11.38
C ASP A 165 5.94 10.01 12.25
N TYR A 166 5.47 9.81 13.47
CA TYR A 166 6.08 8.92 14.46
C TYR A 166 6.38 7.53 13.89
N ARG A 167 5.43 6.93 13.19
CA ARG A 167 5.53 5.58 12.63
C ARG A 167 6.60 5.47 11.54
N LYS A 168 6.81 6.54 10.79
CA LYS A 168 7.78 6.55 9.68
C LYS A 168 9.22 6.79 10.12
N ARG A 169 9.47 7.19 11.39
CA ARG A 169 10.82 7.28 12.01
C ARG A 169 11.83 8.20 11.31
N GLN A 170 11.41 9.11 10.42
CA GLN A 170 12.34 9.96 9.65
C GLN A 170 13.28 10.77 10.54
N HIS A 171 12.82 11.21 11.73
CA HIS A 171 13.64 11.97 12.68
C HIS A 171 14.91 11.23 13.11
N MET A 172 14.93 9.89 13.08
CA MET A 172 16.08 9.08 13.49
C MET A 172 17.25 9.14 12.50
N PHE A 173 16.98 9.45 11.23
CA PHE A 173 17.94 9.31 10.13
C PHE A 173 18.41 10.66 9.57
N GLN A 174 18.10 11.77 10.23
CA GLN A 174 18.42 13.12 9.73
C GLN A 174 19.91 13.48 9.74
N SER A 175 20.75 12.67 10.40
CA SER A 175 22.20 12.79 10.33
C SER A 175 22.82 12.21 9.05
N ILE A 176 22.04 11.45 8.25
CA ILE A 176 22.51 10.89 6.97
C ILE A 176 22.41 11.99 5.91
N ASP A 177 23.55 12.58 5.53
CA ASP A 177 23.61 13.74 4.62
C ASP A 177 23.06 13.45 3.22
N SER A 178 23.18 12.20 2.72
CA SER A 178 22.68 11.80 1.42
C SER A 178 21.20 11.46 1.40
N LEU A 179 20.50 11.42 2.55
CA LEU A 179 19.08 11.11 2.67
C LEU A 179 18.24 12.40 2.67
N TRP A 180 17.32 12.50 1.72
CA TRP A 180 16.43 13.63 1.51
C TRP A 180 14.99 13.23 1.80
N TYR A 181 14.19 14.19 2.29
CA TYR A 181 12.86 13.93 2.84
C TYR A 181 11.79 14.72 2.10
N ALA A 182 10.70 14.06 1.70
CA ALA A 182 9.53 14.71 1.16
C ALA A 182 8.25 14.18 1.82
N GLY A 183 7.35 15.09 2.21
CA GLY A 183 6.08 14.78 2.84
C GLY A 183 5.66 15.84 3.85
N ASN A 184 4.37 15.86 4.22
CA ASN A 184 3.86 16.78 5.24
C ASN A 184 4.33 16.35 6.63
N ILE A 185 4.67 17.35 7.47
CA ILE A 185 5.25 17.13 8.81
C ILE A 185 4.12 17.03 9.84
N ALA A 186 4.08 15.91 10.55
CA ALA A 186 3.23 15.67 11.71
C ALA A 186 4.02 15.20 12.95
N ASP A 187 5.35 14.97 12.83
CA ASP A 187 6.25 14.61 13.92
C ASP A 187 7.10 15.83 14.30
N ASN A 188 6.88 16.36 15.51
CA ASN A 188 7.61 17.53 16.02
C ASN A 188 9.10 17.28 16.32
N ARG A 189 9.56 16.03 16.30
CA ARG A 189 10.98 15.67 16.44
C ARG A 189 11.76 15.84 15.13
N PHE A 190 11.04 15.95 14.00
CA PHE A 190 11.66 16.15 12.70
C PHE A 190 12.05 17.63 12.53
N ASN A 191 13.33 17.88 12.26
CA ASN A 191 13.83 19.21 12.00
C ASN A 191 13.83 19.51 10.50
N GLN A 192 13.24 20.65 10.12
CA GLN A 192 13.32 21.15 8.75
C GLN A 192 14.74 21.66 8.46
N ASN A 193 15.53 20.85 7.80
CA ASN A 193 16.90 21.17 7.40
C ASN A 193 17.02 21.30 5.87
N LYS A 194 18.24 21.47 5.37
CA LYS A 194 18.55 21.56 3.92
C LYS A 194 18.07 20.36 3.07
N ASN A 195 17.86 19.20 3.71
CA ASN A 195 17.47 17.96 3.04
C ASN A 195 15.95 17.79 3.00
N TYR A 196 15.16 18.71 3.55
CA TYR A 196 13.71 18.66 3.46
C TYR A 196 13.21 19.39 2.21
N LEU A 197 12.45 18.65 1.38
CA LEU A 197 11.97 19.09 0.07
C LEU A 197 10.52 19.63 0.09
N GLY A 198 9.91 19.67 1.28
CA GLY A 198 8.48 20.01 1.38
C GLY A 198 7.56 18.84 1.08
N GLU A 199 6.27 19.13 1.00
CA GLU A 199 5.24 18.18 0.58
C GLU A 199 5.18 18.11 -0.95
N TRP A 200 5.21 16.91 -1.49
CA TRP A 200 5.11 16.70 -2.93
C TRP A 200 3.66 16.49 -3.36
N SER A 201 3.28 17.19 -4.44
CA SER A 201 2.07 16.85 -5.19
C SER A 201 2.24 15.50 -5.90
N LYS A 202 1.13 14.88 -6.33
CA LYS A 202 1.20 13.65 -7.13
C LYS A 202 1.94 13.87 -8.45
N GLU A 203 1.75 15.00 -9.10
CA GLU A 203 2.49 15.35 -10.31
C GLU A 203 3.99 15.46 -10.06
N THR A 204 4.40 16.11 -8.96
CA THR A 204 5.80 16.16 -8.54
C THR A 204 6.37 14.78 -8.32
N LEU A 205 5.63 13.90 -7.62
CA LEU A 205 6.03 12.52 -7.37
C LEU A 205 6.26 11.77 -8.69
N TYR A 206 5.30 11.76 -9.59
CA TYR A 206 5.38 11.00 -10.85
C TYR A 206 6.54 11.44 -11.75
N ASN A 207 6.83 12.74 -11.78
CA ASN A 207 7.87 13.29 -12.63
C ASN A 207 9.27 13.25 -12.03
N ASN A 208 9.40 13.31 -10.68
CA ASN A 208 10.68 13.54 -10.04
C ASN A 208 11.22 12.34 -9.26
N LEU A 209 10.40 11.32 -8.97
CA LEU A 209 10.86 10.16 -8.18
C LEU A 209 12.08 9.50 -8.84
N THR A 210 12.07 9.32 -10.15
CA THR A 210 13.17 8.74 -10.94
C THR A 210 14.49 9.52 -10.88
N GLU A 211 14.47 10.80 -10.44
CA GLU A 211 15.66 11.65 -10.38
C GLU A 211 16.60 11.36 -9.21
N TYR A 212 16.22 10.44 -8.31
CA TYR A 212 16.99 10.03 -7.15
C TYR A 212 17.66 8.67 -7.35
N GLY A 213 18.60 8.33 -6.46
CA GLY A 213 19.33 7.06 -6.55
C GLY A 213 18.52 5.86 -6.09
N ASN A 214 17.81 5.98 -4.97
CA ASN A 214 16.93 4.94 -4.42
C ASN A 214 15.90 5.54 -3.44
N LEU A 215 14.94 4.71 -3.02
CA LEU A 215 13.96 5.05 -1.99
C LEU A 215 14.31 4.39 -0.66
N VAL A 216 14.02 5.10 0.43
CA VAL A 216 14.15 4.60 1.81
C VAL A 216 12.78 4.65 2.50
N LEU A 217 12.36 3.55 3.15
CA LEU A 217 11.14 3.48 3.96
C LEU A 217 11.36 2.57 5.18
N LEU A 218 11.76 3.15 6.31
CA LEU A 218 12.11 2.43 7.55
C LEU A 218 11.02 2.55 8.63
N SER A 219 9.78 2.39 8.21
CA SER A 219 8.58 2.52 9.05
C SER A 219 8.51 1.46 10.14
N ASP A 220 7.85 1.79 11.25
CA ASP A 220 7.58 0.89 12.37
C ASP A 220 6.38 -0.07 12.12
N GLY A 221 5.75 0.03 10.99
CA GLY A 221 4.64 -0.83 10.57
C GLY A 221 4.09 -0.37 9.22
N GLU A 222 3.78 -1.32 8.36
CA GLU A 222 3.15 -1.11 7.06
C GLU A 222 2.19 -2.28 6.78
N ALA A 223 1.14 -2.00 6.00
CA ALA A 223 0.31 -3.06 5.47
C ALA A 223 0.86 -3.55 4.12
N HIS A 224 0.95 -2.65 3.16
CA HIS A 224 1.61 -2.85 1.86
C HIS A 224 1.92 -1.46 1.28
N PRO A 225 3.12 -0.93 1.47
CA PRO A 225 3.43 0.46 1.21
C PRO A 225 3.47 0.78 -0.29
N LEU A 226 2.51 1.59 -0.76
CA LEU A 226 2.40 1.99 -2.16
C LEU A 226 3.68 2.66 -2.68
N VAL A 227 4.34 3.47 -1.86
CA VAL A 227 5.55 4.21 -2.26
C VAL A 227 6.72 3.30 -2.66
N CYS A 228 6.80 2.07 -2.15
CA CYS A 228 7.82 1.11 -2.59
C CYS A 228 7.57 0.64 -4.04
N MET A 229 6.31 0.35 -4.38
CA MET A 229 5.94 -0.01 -5.76
C MET A 229 6.10 1.19 -6.71
N GLU A 230 5.75 2.39 -6.24
CA GLU A 230 5.95 3.65 -6.98
C GLU A 230 7.45 3.87 -7.27
N ALA A 231 8.33 3.60 -6.31
CA ALA A 231 9.77 3.70 -6.50
C ALA A 231 10.29 2.70 -7.54
N LEU A 232 9.87 1.44 -7.44
CA LEU A 232 10.23 0.41 -8.41
C LEU A 232 9.72 0.75 -9.82
N ALA A 233 8.51 1.31 -9.94
CA ALA A 233 7.94 1.80 -11.19
C ALA A 233 8.72 2.99 -11.79
N ALA A 234 9.44 3.74 -10.96
CA ALA A 234 10.33 4.83 -11.38
C ALA A 234 11.79 4.36 -11.61
N GLY A 235 12.08 3.06 -11.50
CA GLY A 235 13.41 2.48 -11.68
C GLY A 235 14.34 2.64 -10.48
N LEU A 236 13.80 2.87 -9.27
CA LEU A 236 14.57 2.99 -8.05
C LEU A 236 14.56 1.67 -7.25
N GLY A 237 15.71 1.27 -6.74
CA GLY A 237 15.76 0.28 -5.67
C GLY A 237 15.19 0.81 -4.36
N VAL A 238 14.91 -0.10 -3.43
CA VAL A 238 14.28 0.25 -2.16
C VAL A 238 15.07 -0.28 -0.97
N VAL A 239 15.18 0.54 0.07
CA VAL A 239 15.70 0.16 1.38
C VAL A 239 14.54 0.25 2.36
N VAL A 240 14.14 -0.89 2.91
CA VAL A 240 12.92 -1.01 3.74
C VAL A 240 13.24 -1.71 5.06
N CYS A 241 12.37 -1.55 6.06
CA CYS A 241 12.32 -2.48 7.19
C CYS A 241 11.53 -3.75 6.82
N GLN A 242 11.53 -4.74 7.69
CA GLN A 242 10.78 -5.98 7.46
C GLN A 242 9.29 -5.76 7.13
N TRP A 243 8.66 -4.74 7.71
CA TRP A 243 7.24 -4.41 7.46
C TRP A 243 7.00 -3.79 6.09
N GLY A 244 8.01 -3.09 5.55
CA GLY A 244 7.96 -2.49 4.21
C GLY A 244 8.26 -3.49 3.09
N ALA A 245 8.75 -4.68 3.42
CA ALA A 245 9.18 -5.70 2.46
C ALA A 245 8.03 -6.62 1.99
N ALA A 246 6.80 -6.42 2.47
CA ALA A 246 5.66 -7.24 2.08
C ALA A 246 5.51 -7.32 0.55
N ASN A 247 5.35 -8.54 0.02
CA ASN A 247 5.25 -8.87 -1.41
C ASN A 247 6.47 -8.50 -2.28
N LEU A 248 7.58 -8.11 -1.69
CA LEU A 248 8.83 -7.86 -2.41
C LEU A 248 9.72 -9.12 -2.38
N ASP A 249 10.32 -9.44 -3.52
CA ASP A 249 11.34 -10.50 -3.59
C ASP A 249 12.67 -10.00 -3.01
N THR A 250 12.89 -10.28 -1.73
CA THR A 250 14.08 -9.86 -0.99
C THR A 250 15.38 -10.54 -1.43
N SER A 251 15.32 -11.46 -2.39
CA SER A 251 16.51 -12.02 -3.04
C SER A 251 17.12 -11.07 -4.10
N LYS A 252 16.38 -10.02 -4.49
CA LYS A 252 16.85 -9.01 -5.44
C LYS A 252 17.75 -8.00 -4.73
N GLU A 253 18.95 -7.76 -5.27
CA GLU A 253 19.94 -6.86 -4.67
C GLU A 253 19.50 -5.39 -4.61
N PHE A 254 18.54 -4.99 -5.46
CA PHE A 254 17.91 -3.66 -5.39
C PHE A 254 16.80 -3.57 -4.33
N ILE A 255 16.54 -4.64 -3.56
CA ILE A 255 15.63 -4.67 -2.41
C ILE A 255 16.43 -4.99 -1.16
N THR A 256 16.70 -3.99 -0.34
CA THR A 256 17.49 -4.14 0.89
C THR A 256 16.57 -4.06 2.10
N VAL A 257 16.60 -5.09 2.96
CA VAL A 257 15.82 -5.11 4.20
C VAL A 257 16.74 -4.82 5.39
N ILE A 258 16.44 -3.77 6.14
CA ILE A 258 17.11 -3.44 7.40
C ILE A 258 16.46 -4.23 8.54
N PRO A 259 17.20 -5.11 9.24
CA PRO A 259 16.68 -5.82 10.40
C PRO A 259 16.29 -4.84 11.52
N GLU A 260 15.19 -5.11 12.24
CA GLU A 260 14.68 -4.21 13.28
C GLU A 260 15.72 -3.93 14.40
N ASN A 261 16.51 -4.93 14.77
CA ASN A 261 17.58 -4.77 15.76
C ASN A 261 18.78 -3.92 15.26
N LYS A 262 18.79 -3.53 13.97
CA LYS A 262 19.80 -2.67 13.35
C LYS A 262 19.30 -1.27 13.01
N ILE A 263 18.00 -1.01 13.22
CA ILE A 263 17.37 0.25 12.80
C ILE A 263 17.98 1.48 13.51
N SER A 264 18.49 1.32 14.73
CA SER A 264 19.12 2.39 15.52
C SER A 264 20.63 2.54 15.26
N ASP A 265 21.22 1.63 14.50
CA ASP A 265 22.63 1.69 14.08
C ASP A 265 22.74 2.53 12.81
N ILE A 266 22.86 3.85 12.97
CA ILE A 266 22.78 4.80 11.85
C ILE A 266 23.89 4.55 10.83
N ALA A 267 25.10 4.20 11.26
CA ALA A 267 26.21 3.91 10.34
C ALA A 267 25.92 2.67 9.49
N TYR A 268 25.34 1.62 10.09
CA TYR A 268 24.90 0.45 9.37
C TYR A 268 23.78 0.78 8.36
N VAL A 269 22.76 1.54 8.79
CA VAL A 269 21.65 1.95 7.92
C VAL A 269 22.18 2.76 6.74
N GLU A 270 23.06 3.73 6.97
CA GLU A 270 23.67 4.55 5.93
C GLU A 270 24.47 3.70 4.93
N SER A 271 25.30 2.76 5.42
CA SER A 271 26.05 1.86 4.52
C SER A 271 25.12 1.08 3.60
N LYS A 272 24.00 0.56 4.12
CA LYS A 272 23.02 -0.20 3.33
C LYS A 272 22.24 0.67 2.34
N ILE A 273 21.97 1.92 2.69
CA ILE A 273 21.37 2.89 1.77
C ILE A 273 22.33 3.16 0.59
N ILE A 274 23.61 3.35 0.86
CA ILE A 274 24.64 3.61 -0.16
C ILE A 274 24.82 2.38 -1.06
N GLU A 275 24.98 1.18 -0.48
CA GLU A 275 25.12 -0.08 -1.23
C GLU A 275 23.94 -0.30 -2.19
N ASN A 276 22.71 -0.17 -1.69
CA ASN A 276 21.49 -0.32 -2.51
C ASN A 276 21.43 0.74 -3.63
N ARG A 277 21.78 1.99 -3.33
CA ARG A 277 21.79 3.09 -4.30
C ARG A 277 22.76 2.83 -5.44
N GLU A 278 23.99 2.41 -5.11
CA GLU A 278 25.01 2.09 -6.13
C GLU A 278 24.59 0.93 -7.02
N TYR A 279 24.03 -0.14 -6.43
CA TYR A 279 23.49 -1.24 -7.21
C TYR A 279 22.35 -0.78 -8.13
N SER A 280 21.36 -0.07 -7.57
CA SER A 280 20.17 0.39 -8.29
C SER A 280 20.50 1.30 -9.47
N ARG A 281 21.52 2.15 -9.32
CA ARG A 281 22.01 3.05 -10.38
C ARG A 281 22.36 2.33 -11.67
N HIS A 282 22.94 1.13 -11.59
CA HIS A 282 23.36 0.32 -12.74
C HIS A 282 22.30 -0.67 -13.23
N HIS A 283 21.20 -0.87 -12.47
CA HIS A 283 20.20 -1.90 -12.73
C HIS A 283 18.77 -1.35 -12.90
N ARG A 284 18.63 -0.08 -13.30
CA ARG A 284 17.31 0.56 -13.43
C ARG A 284 16.37 -0.19 -14.38
N LYS A 285 16.91 -0.76 -15.47
CA LYS A 285 16.10 -1.55 -16.41
C LYS A 285 15.57 -2.84 -15.78
N ASP A 286 16.37 -3.51 -14.98
CA ASP A 286 15.94 -4.73 -14.28
C ASP A 286 14.89 -4.41 -13.22
N ILE A 287 15.02 -3.26 -12.53
CA ILE A 287 14.04 -2.77 -11.56
C ILE A 287 12.70 -2.45 -12.26
N LEU A 288 12.73 -1.77 -13.41
CA LEU A 288 11.53 -1.46 -14.19
C LEU A 288 10.86 -2.75 -14.69
N GLU A 289 11.62 -3.75 -15.14
CA GLU A 289 11.07 -5.04 -15.54
C GLU A 289 10.42 -5.76 -14.38
N TYR A 290 11.10 -5.78 -13.23
CA TYR A 290 10.56 -6.36 -12.00
C TYR A 290 9.27 -5.67 -11.54
N SER A 291 9.13 -4.36 -11.73
CA SER A 291 7.95 -3.59 -11.30
C SER A 291 6.67 -3.97 -12.05
N LYS A 292 6.76 -4.56 -13.24
CA LYS A 292 5.60 -4.92 -14.08
C LYS A 292 4.62 -5.88 -13.40
N GLN A 293 5.10 -6.72 -12.49
CA GLN A 293 4.23 -7.61 -11.72
C GLN A 293 3.24 -6.86 -10.81
N PHE A 294 3.57 -5.60 -10.45
CA PHE A 294 2.71 -4.75 -9.62
C PHE A 294 1.76 -3.87 -10.43
N ASP A 295 1.76 -3.97 -11.77
CA ASP A 295 0.81 -3.22 -12.58
C ASP A 295 -0.64 -3.56 -12.20
N TRP A 296 -1.48 -2.53 -12.03
CA TRP A 296 -2.86 -2.74 -11.62
C TRP A 296 -3.64 -3.65 -12.57
N ILE A 297 -3.39 -3.59 -13.89
CA ILE A 297 -4.06 -4.47 -14.86
C ILE A 297 -3.70 -5.93 -14.57
N ASN A 298 -2.40 -6.21 -14.34
CA ASN A 298 -1.94 -7.57 -14.05
C ASN A 298 -2.49 -8.06 -12.69
N VAL A 299 -2.41 -7.23 -11.65
CA VAL A 299 -2.96 -7.58 -10.31
C VAL A 299 -4.46 -7.88 -10.41
N MET A 300 -5.23 -7.05 -11.12
CA MET A 300 -6.67 -7.26 -11.25
C MET A 300 -6.99 -8.50 -12.09
N LYS A 301 -6.32 -8.68 -13.22
CA LYS A 301 -6.58 -9.78 -14.15
C LYS A 301 -6.17 -11.13 -13.58
N ASP A 302 -4.96 -11.21 -12.99
CA ASP A 302 -4.33 -12.49 -12.67
C ASP A 302 -4.58 -12.93 -11.22
N ILE A 303 -4.95 -12.01 -10.32
CA ILE A 303 -5.16 -12.29 -8.89
C ILE A 303 -6.58 -11.95 -8.46
N TYR A 304 -6.98 -10.69 -8.55
CA TYR A 304 -8.23 -10.21 -7.97
C TYR A 304 -9.47 -10.82 -8.62
N VAL A 305 -9.60 -10.73 -9.95
CA VAL A 305 -10.79 -11.20 -10.68
C VAL A 305 -11.01 -12.70 -10.50
N PRO A 306 -10.00 -13.59 -10.61
CA PRO A 306 -10.19 -15.02 -10.35
C PRO A 306 -10.70 -15.32 -8.93
N ILE A 307 -10.21 -14.59 -7.91
CA ILE A 307 -10.68 -14.74 -6.53
C ILE A 307 -12.13 -14.28 -6.40
N VAL A 308 -12.50 -13.14 -6.98
CA VAL A 308 -13.90 -12.65 -6.98
C VAL A 308 -14.83 -13.64 -7.65
N GLU A 309 -14.46 -14.18 -8.81
CA GLU A 309 -15.26 -15.18 -9.53
C GLU A 309 -15.47 -16.45 -8.69
N LYS A 310 -14.43 -16.89 -7.99
CA LYS A 310 -14.53 -18.02 -7.04
C LYS A 310 -15.56 -17.72 -5.96
N ILE A 311 -15.45 -16.58 -5.25
CA ILE A 311 -16.37 -16.22 -4.16
C ILE A 311 -17.81 -16.10 -4.67
N VAL A 312 -18.01 -15.49 -5.84
CA VAL A 312 -19.35 -15.37 -6.46
C VAL A 312 -19.93 -16.72 -6.82
N SER A 313 -19.13 -17.65 -7.32
CA SER A 313 -19.60 -19.00 -7.68
C SER A 313 -19.97 -19.85 -6.46
N GLU A 314 -19.23 -19.72 -5.37
CA GLU A 314 -19.47 -20.44 -4.11
C GLU A 314 -20.66 -19.89 -3.31
N SER A 315 -21.16 -18.69 -3.66
CA SER A 315 -22.29 -18.02 -3.01
C SER A 315 -23.63 -18.29 -3.69
N LYS A 316 -23.64 -18.97 -4.85
CA LYS A 316 -24.85 -19.41 -5.58
C LYS A 316 -25.31 -20.77 -5.10
#